data_f2df1a24aab954e9b7fee0381707485b
#
_entry.id   f2df1a24aab954e9b7fee0381707485b
#
_cell.length_a   1.000
_cell.length_b   1.000
_cell.length_c   1.000
_cell.angle_alpha   90.00
_cell.angle_beta   90.00
_cell.angle_gamma   90.00
#
_symmetry.space_group_name_H-M   'P 1'
#
loop_
_entity.id
_entity.type
_entity.pdbx_description
1 polymer ?
#
loop_
_entity_poly.entity_id
_entity_poly.type
_entity_poly.pdbx_seq_one_letter_code
_entity_poly.pdbx_strand_id
1 'polypeptide(L)'
;MKLKNIAKASLALGILTTGMITTTAQPVKASEYSDLRAVSNDTFNLKTYYTGPNFNYKNLKGYKEGNKVEFVDEITHQLNVIDLKGSDKEKLKDMIDGTLFDVFVVREGTTKDATNYSIGRISKPNSKSYIDTLKNVNLKVSKKVSSNSATVASSHFEINKEEISLKELDFKLRKQLIDNHDLYKTEPKDSKITVTMNNGDYYTFELNKKLQEHRMGDVIDGTKIKEINVELN
;
A
#
# COMPACT_ATOMS: atom_id res chain seq x y z
N MET A 1 -42.47 12.05 -33.15
CA MET A 1 -42.25 12.17 -31.69
C MET A 1 -41.06 11.37 -31.29
N LYS A 2 -40.02 11.98 -30.71
CA LYS A 2 -38.75 11.30 -30.43
C LYS A 2 -38.91 10.42 -29.19
N LEU A 3 -38.47 9.17 -29.27
CA LEU A 3 -38.50 8.16 -28.18
C LEU A 3 -38.00 8.67 -26.80
N LYS A 4 -37.14 9.67 -26.80
CA LYS A 4 -36.64 10.31 -25.55
C LYS A 4 -37.71 10.99 -24.71
N ASN A 5 -38.82 11.43 -25.32
CA ASN A 5 -39.89 12.13 -24.60
C ASN A 5 -40.86 11.15 -23.93
N ILE A 6 -40.96 9.92 -24.45
CA ILE A 6 -41.84 8.89 -23.85
C ILE A 6 -41.26 8.36 -22.54
N ALA A 7 -39.92 8.18 -22.48
CA ALA A 7 -39.24 7.71 -21.28
C ALA A 7 -39.33 8.71 -20.11
N LYS A 8 -39.28 10.03 -20.41
CA LYS A 8 -39.44 11.08 -19.39
C LYS A 8 -40.87 11.20 -18.85
N ALA A 9 -41.85 10.96 -19.70
CA ALA A 9 -43.26 10.99 -19.29
C ALA A 9 -43.62 9.78 -18.40
N SER A 10 -43.04 8.60 -18.69
CA SER A 10 -43.30 7.40 -17.90
C SER A 10 -42.69 7.48 -16.49
N LEU A 11 -41.56 8.13 -16.31
CA LEU A 11 -40.96 8.34 -14.99
C LEU A 11 -41.78 9.33 -14.15
N ALA A 12 -42.35 10.37 -14.77
CA ALA A 12 -43.17 11.34 -14.07
C ALA A 12 -44.51 10.74 -13.60
N LEU A 13 -45.10 9.85 -14.39
CA LEU A 13 -46.32 9.16 -13.98
C LEU A 13 -46.11 8.12 -12.86
N GLY A 14 -44.98 7.46 -12.84
CA GLY A 14 -44.63 6.48 -11.80
C GLY A 14 -44.45 7.11 -10.41
N ILE A 15 -44.06 8.36 -10.35
CA ILE A 15 -43.90 9.11 -9.07
C ILE A 15 -45.24 9.59 -8.56
N LEU A 16 -46.22 9.91 -9.44
CA LEU A 16 -47.54 10.39 -9.06
C LEU A 16 -48.48 9.31 -8.56
N THR A 17 -48.29 8.06 -8.94
CA THR A 17 -49.15 6.94 -8.50
C THR A 17 -48.73 6.29 -7.19
N THR A 18 -47.53 6.56 -6.68
CA THR A 18 -47.06 6.10 -5.36
C THR A 18 -47.22 7.16 -4.26
N GLY A 19 -47.85 8.30 -4.56
CA GLY A 19 -47.86 9.48 -3.72
C GLY A 19 -48.96 9.53 -2.65
N MET A 20 -49.50 8.40 -2.17
CA MET A 20 -50.35 8.37 -0.97
C MET A 20 -49.85 7.38 0.08
N ILE A 21 -48.56 7.27 0.23
CA ILE A 21 -48.01 6.83 1.49
C ILE A 21 -47.49 8.12 2.15
N THR A 22 -48.27 8.65 3.08
CA THR A 22 -47.80 9.61 4.06
C THR A 22 -46.78 8.88 4.97
N THR A 23 -45.66 8.50 4.43
CA THR A 23 -44.48 8.36 5.25
C THR A 23 -44.11 9.80 5.57
N THR A 24 -44.30 10.21 6.79
CA THR A 24 -43.51 11.28 7.37
C THR A 24 -42.06 10.91 7.05
N ALA A 25 -41.56 11.45 5.95
CA ALA A 25 -40.14 11.45 5.70
C ALA A 25 -39.55 12.17 6.90
N GLN A 26 -39.15 11.43 7.90
CA GLN A 26 -38.25 11.99 8.90
C GLN A 26 -37.10 12.54 8.10
N PRO A 27 -36.74 13.81 8.28
CA PRO A 27 -35.54 14.33 7.65
C PRO A 27 -34.44 13.39 8.08
N VAL A 28 -33.89 12.63 7.13
CA VAL A 28 -32.69 11.86 7.33
C VAL A 28 -31.71 12.90 7.87
N LYS A 29 -31.39 12.77 9.15
CA LYS A 29 -30.47 13.71 9.79
C LYS A 29 -29.22 13.68 8.95
N ALA A 30 -28.88 14.80 8.32
CA ALA A 30 -27.62 15.02 7.62
C ALA A 30 -26.40 14.79 8.54
N SER A 31 -26.62 14.48 9.82
CA SER A 31 -25.62 14.19 10.82
C SER A 31 -24.90 12.85 10.63
N GLU A 32 -25.46 11.88 9.90
CA GLU A 32 -24.74 10.63 9.61
C GLU A 32 -23.74 10.78 8.46
N TYR A 33 -23.85 11.84 7.64
CA TYR A 33 -22.86 12.15 6.59
C TYR A 33 -21.80 13.16 7.04
N SER A 34 -21.94 13.77 8.22
CA SER A 34 -20.98 14.78 8.71
C SER A 34 -19.69 14.15 9.30
N ASP A 35 -19.66 12.84 9.54
CA ASP A 35 -18.45 12.14 9.95
C ASP A 35 -17.59 11.64 8.78
N LEU A 36 -18.06 11.76 7.56
CA LEU A 36 -17.22 11.70 6.38
C LEU A 36 -16.46 13.02 6.24
N ARG A 37 -15.49 13.26 7.12
CA ARG A 37 -14.52 14.34 6.91
C ARG A 37 -13.90 14.06 5.55
N ALA A 38 -14.14 14.96 4.60
CA ALA A 38 -13.48 14.90 3.31
C ALA A 38 -11.98 15.00 3.57
N VAL A 39 -11.26 13.89 3.36
CA VAL A 39 -9.80 13.90 3.38
C VAL A 39 -9.31 14.66 2.15
N SER A 40 -8.10 15.20 2.21
CA SER A 40 -7.46 15.84 1.06
C SER A 40 -7.28 14.85 -0.09
N ASN A 41 -7.15 15.38 -1.31
CA ASN A 41 -6.81 14.55 -2.46
C ASN A 41 -5.51 13.78 -2.26
N ASP A 42 -4.55 14.36 -1.57
CA ASP A 42 -3.27 13.70 -1.28
C ASP A 42 -3.46 12.49 -0.37
N THR A 43 -4.24 12.62 0.69
CA THR A 43 -4.58 11.50 1.59
C THR A 43 -5.38 10.43 0.85
N PHE A 44 -6.34 10.82 0.00
CA PHE A 44 -7.08 9.87 -0.84
C PHE A 44 -6.14 9.12 -1.81
N ASN A 45 -5.22 9.81 -2.47
CA ASN A 45 -4.24 9.21 -3.37
C ASN A 45 -3.30 8.24 -2.63
N LEU A 46 -2.86 8.59 -1.41
CA LEU A 46 -2.07 7.69 -0.56
C LEU A 46 -2.86 6.42 -0.26
N LYS A 47 -4.11 6.54 0.20
CA LYS A 47 -4.95 5.38 0.45
C LYS A 47 -5.09 4.49 -0.79
N THR A 48 -5.38 5.09 -1.94
CA THR A 48 -5.53 4.38 -3.22
C THR A 48 -4.24 3.64 -3.60
N TYR A 49 -3.08 4.27 -3.45
CA TYR A 49 -1.79 3.64 -3.72
C TYR A 49 -1.54 2.44 -2.81
N TYR A 50 -1.69 2.60 -1.49
CA TYR A 50 -1.39 1.55 -0.52
C TYR A 50 -2.47 0.46 -0.38
N THR A 51 -3.63 0.62 -1.03
CA THR A 51 -4.65 -0.42 -1.21
C THR A 51 -4.68 -1.00 -2.61
N GLY A 52 -3.86 -0.46 -3.51
CA GLY A 52 -3.76 -0.91 -4.88
C GLY A 52 -3.16 -2.31 -5.05
N PRO A 53 -3.23 -2.87 -6.28
CA PRO A 53 -2.65 -4.16 -6.59
C PRO A 53 -1.15 -4.19 -6.29
N ASN A 54 -0.73 -5.25 -5.62
CA ASN A 54 0.68 -5.50 -5.33
C ASN A 54 0.98 -6.99 -5.48
N PHE A 55 2.21 -7.30 -5.84
CA PHE A 55 2.64 -8.67 -6.12
C PHE A 55 3.98 -8.94 -5.45
N ASN A 56 4.09 -10.09 -4.82
CA ASN A 56 5.31 -10.53 -4.16
C ASN A 56 5.87 -11.75 -4.91
N TYR A 57 6.80 -11.50 -5.79
CA TYR A 57 7.45 -12.54 -6.58
C TYR A 57 8.71 -13.03 -5.88
N LYS A 58 8.90 -14.34 -5.89
CA LYS A 58 10.07 -15.03 -5.30
C LYS A 58 10.74 -15.92 -6.32
N ASN A 59 12.07 -16.02 -6.23
CA ASN A 59 12.88 -16.90 -7.06
C ASN A 59 12.67 -16.71 -8.57
N LEU A 60 12.51 -15.46 -9.00
CA LEU A 60 12.33 -15.11 -10.41
C LEU A 60 13.67 -15.10 -11.16
N LYS A 61 13.59 -15.43 -12.44
CA LYS A 61 14.64 -15.12 -13.42
C LYS A 61 14.22 -13.90 -14.21
N GLY A 62 15.10 -12.94 -14.39
CA GLY A 62 14.84 -11.75 -15.16
C GLY A 62 16.06 -11.30 -15.94
N TYR A 63 15.83 -10.29 -16.75
CA TYR A 63 16.82 -9.69 -17.63
C TYR A 63 17.08 -8.27 -17.19
N LYS A 64 18.35 -7.87 -17.14
CA LYS A 64 18.74 -6.51 -16.78
C LYS A 64 19.04 -5.70 -18.03
N GLU A 65 18.33 -4.61 -18.22
CA GLU A 65 18.61 -3.63 -19.26
C GLU A 65 18.84 -2.24 -18.65
N GLY A 66 20.10 -1.82 -18.65
CA GLY A 66 20.49 -0.56 -18.02
C GLY A 66 20.12 -0.51 -16.53
N ASN A 67 19.24 0.40 -16.16
CA ASN A 67 18.73 0.56 -14.79
C ASN A 67 17.39 -0.14 -14.56
N LYS A 68 16.98 -1.04 -15.44
CA LYS A 68 15.72 -1.76 -15.35
C LYS A 68 15.97 -3.25 -15.23
N VAL A 69 15.05 -3.92 -14.54
CA VAL A 69 14.95 -5.38 -14.54
C VAL A 69 13.57 -5.73 -15.09
N GLU A 70 13.56 -6.60 -16.08
CA GLU A 70 12.34 -7.06 -16.74
C GLU A 70 12.13 -8.55 -16.50
N PHE A 71 10.89 -8.93 -16.29
CA PHE A 71 10.48 -10.32 -16.20
C PHE A 71 9.01 -10.47 -16.59
N VAL A 72 8.65 -11.66 -17.04
CA VAL A 72 7.27 -12.04 -17.35
C VAL A 72 6.74 -12.93 -16.23
N ASP A 73 5.58 -12.61 -15.70
CA ASP A 73 4.85 -13.49 -14.80
C ASP A 73 4.39 -14.73 -15.57
N GLU A 74 4.83 -15.91 -15.17
CA GLU A 74 4.55 -17.16 -15.89
C GLU A 74 3.07 -17.56 -15.85
N ILE A 75 2.30 -17.07 -14.87
CA ILE A 75 0.89 -17.41 -14.70
C ILE A 75 -0.01 -16.46 -15.50
N THR A 76 0.26 -15.16 -15.37
CA THR A 76 -0.58 -14.12 -15.95
C THR A 76 -0.08 -13.65 -17.32
N HIS A 77 1.13 -14.06 -17.72
CA HIS A 77 1.88 -13.58 -18.88
C HIS A 77 2.07 -12.06 -18.91
N GLN A 78 2.02 -11.45 -17.72
CA GLN A 78 2.17 -10.01 -17.53
C GLN A 78 3.65 -9.63 -17.55
N LEU A 79 4.03 -8.69 -18.41
CA LEU A 79 5.36 -8.08 -18.37
C LEU A 79 5.46 -7.14 -17.17
N ASN A 80 6.50 -7.30 -16.39
CA ASN A 80 6.84 -6.42 -15.27
C ASN A 80 8.19 -5.76 -15.54
N VAL A 81 8.24 -4.44 -15.35
CA VAL A 81 9.44 -3.62 -15.53
C VAL A 81 9.71 -2.90 -14.21
N ILE A 82 10.86 -3.17 -13.61
CA ILE A 82 11.30 -2.55 -12.36
C ILE A 82 12.36 -1.50 -12.66
N ASP A 83 12.04 -0.24 -12.39
CA ASP A 83 13.01 0.85 -12.44
C ASP A 83 13.82 0.88 -11.13
N LEU A 84 15.09 0.47 -11.21
CA LEU A 84 15.99 0.37 -10.07
C LEU A 84 16.38 1.76 -9.57
N LYS A 85 16.28 1.99 -8.26
CA LYS A 85 16.61 3.25 -7.60
C LYS A 85 17.66 3.06 -6.50
N GLY A 86 18.26 4.17 -6.08
CA GLY A 86 19.21 4.19 -4.97
C GLY A 86 20.51 3.44 -5.27
N SER A 87 21.04 2.75 -4.26
CA SER A 87 22.31 2.03 -4.31
C SER A 87 22.31 0.81 -5.25
N ASP A 88 21.16 0.44 -5.79
CA ASP A 88 21.02 -0.76 -6.62
C ASP A 88 21.63 -0.63 -8.00
N LYS A 89 21.69 0.58 -8.51
CA LYS A 89 22.39 0.83 -9.79
C LYS A 89 23.82 0.29 -9.76
N GLU A 90 24.50 0.45 -8.63
CA GLU A 90 25.89 0.01 -8.45
C GLU A 90 25.97 -1.47 -8.05
N LYS A 91 25.13 -1.90 -7.11
CA LYS A 91 25.17 -3.28 -6.59
C LYS A 91 24.73 -4.33 -7.60
N LEU A 92 23.87 -3.95 -8.54
CA LEU A 92 23.36 -4.83 -9.59
C LEU A 92 24.06 -4.61 -10.92
N LYS A 93 25.13 -3.82 -10.95
CA LYS A 93 25.91 -3.55 -12.16
C LYS A 93 26.40 -4.84 -12.83
N ASP A 94 26.80 -5.81 -12.03
CA ASP A 94 27.34 -7.08 -12.47
C ASP A 94 26.31 -8.24 -12.42
N MET A 95 25.01 -7.90 -12.32
CA MET A 95 23.97 -8.91 -12.37
C MET A 95 23.96 -9.61 -13.73
N ILE A 96 24.14 -10.93 -13.69
CA ILE A 96 24.09 -11.77 -14.88
C ILE A 96 22.63 -12.13 -15.17
N ASP A 97 22.24 -12.11 -16.44
CA ASP A 97 20.92 -12.54 -16.89
C ASP A 97 20.63 -13.98 -16.40
N GLY A 98 19.42 -14.18 -15.91
CA GLY A 98 18.98 -15.44 -15.33
C GLY A 98 19.35 -15.64 -13.86
N THR A 99 20.01 -14.68 -13.20
CA THR A 99 20.18 -14.69 -11.74
C THR A 99 18.82 -14.68 -11.03
N LEU A 100 18.68 -15.53 -10.01
CA LEU A 100 17.45 -15.58 -9.21
C LEU A 100 17.37 -14.36 -8.27
N PHE A 101 16.17 -13.77 -8.22
CA PHE A 101 15.88 -12.67 -7.32
C PHE A 101 14.43 -12.69 -6.82
N ASP A 102 14.18 -11.98 -5.75
CA ASP A 102 12.86 -11.66 -5.24
C ASP A 102 12.53 -10.20 -5.55
N VAL A 103 11.24 -9.89 -5.79
CA VAL A 103 10.80 -8.52 -6.02
C VAL A 103 9.39 -8.29 -5.50
N PHE A 104 9.20 -7.11 -4.90
CA PHE A 104 7.89 -6.60 -4.54
C PHE A 104 7.45 -5.54 -5.54
N VAL A 105 6.41 -5.88 -6.30
CA VAL A 105 5.85 -5.02 -7.37
C VAL A 105 4.62 -4.30 -6.87
N VAL A 106 4.62 -2.98 -7.01
CA VAL A 106 3.43 -2.14 -6.87
C VAL A 106 3.32 -1.36 -8.17
N ARG A 107 2.16 -1.40 -8.81
CA ARG A 107 1.94 -0.70 -10.06
C ARG A 107 2.04 0.81 -9.85
N GLU A 108 2.93 1.46 -10.60
CA GLU A 108 3.08 2.91 -10.60
C GLU A 108 2.31 3.51 -11.78
N GLY A 109 1.63 4.63 -11.52
CA GLY A 109 0.87 5.34 -12.55
C GLY A 109 -0.49 4.73 -12.88
N THR A 110 -1.18 5.38 -13.84
CA THR A 110 -2.55 5.09 -14.25
C THR A 110 -2.63 4.44 -15.63
N THR A 111 -1.51 4.03 -16.22
CA THR A 111 -1.48 3.45 -17.55
C THR A 111 -2.29 2.17 -17.62
N LYS A 112 -3.13 2.06 -18.63
CA LYS A 112 -3.92 0.86 -18.92
C LYS A 112 -3.14 -0.19 -19.70
N ASP A 113 -1.84 0.00 -19.83
CA ASP A 113 -0.97 -0.87 -20.61
C ASP A 113 -0.85 -2.26 -19.98
N ALA A 114 -0.58 -3.24 -20.82
CA ALA A 114 -0.34 -4.61 -20.40
C ALA A 114 0.94 -4.78 -19.55
N THR A 115 1.76 -3.75 -19.40
CA THR A 115 3.02 -3.75 -18.64
C THR A 115 2.83 -3.17 -17.25
N ASN A 116 3.29 -3.86 -16.23
CA ASN A 116 3.37 -3.33 -14.88
C ASN A 116 4.70 -2.60 -14.68
N TYR A 117 4.64 -1.29 -14.56
CA TYR A 117 5.80 -0.49 -14.16
C TYR A 117 5.85 -0.35 -12.65
N SER A 118 7.00 -0.66 -12.05
CA SER A 118 7.25 -0.51 -10.63
C SER A 118 8.58 0.18 -10.38
N ILE A 119 8.63 1.01 -9.35
CA ILE A 119 9.87 1.61 -8.85
C ILE A 119 10.31 0.79 -7.65
N GLY A 120 11.59 0.51 -7.52
CA GLY A 120 12.10 -0.17 -6.33
C GLY A 120 13.37 -0.93 -6.56
N ARG A 121 13.46 -2.07 -5.92
CA ARG A 121 14.62 -2.95 -5.89
C ARG A 121 14.21 -4.39 -6.06
N ILE A 122 15.13 -5.17 -6.59
CA ILE A 122 15.17 -6.62 -6.40
C ILE A 122 15.98 -6.96 -5.13
N SER A 123 15.64 -8.03 -4.45
CA SER A 123 16.34 -8.55 -3.29
C SER A 123 16.85 -9.97 -3.56
N LYS A 124 17.82 -10.41 -2.78
CA LYS A 124 18.27 -11.80 -2.86
C LYS A 124 17.16 -12.72 -2.36
N PRO A 125 16.98 -13.90 -2.99
CA PRO A 125 16.15 -14.94 -2.43
C PRO A 125 16.63 -15.33 -1.02
N ASN A 126 15.71 -15.82 -0.20
CA ASN A 126 16.07 -16.36 1.11
C ASN A 126 17.09 -17.50 0.95
N SER A 127 18.05 -17.56 1.88
CA SER A 127 19.09 -18.62 1.90
C SER A 127 18.48 -20.01 2.11
N LYS A 128 17.30 -20.06 2.77
CA LYS A 128 16.50 -21.27 2.95
C LYS A 128 15.12 -21.04 2.41
N SER A 129 14.47 -22.10 1.92
CA SER A 129 13.06 -22.06 1.58
C SER A 129 12.23 -22.00 2.87
N TYR A 130 11.69 -20.83 3.18
CA TYR A 130 10.73 -20.67 4.25
C TYR A 130 9.33 -20.78 3.66
N ILE A 131 8.57 -21.78 4.11
CA ILE A 131 7.16 -21.95 3.74
C ILE A 131 6.32 -20.95 4.52
N ASP A 132 6.70 -20.72 5.78
CA ASP A 132 6.01 -19.86 6.74
C ASP A 132 6.78 -18.57 7.04
N THR A 133 6.36 -17.88 8.09
CA THR A 133 6.97 -16.65 8.58
C THR A 133 8.39 -16.90 9.10
N LEU A 134 9.35 -16.13 8.61
CA LEU A 134 10.71 -16.14 9.10
C LEU A 134 10.82 -15.61 10.54
N LYS A 135 10.07 -14.53 10.81
CA LYS A 135 10.06 -13.85 12.09
C LYS A 135 8.76 -13.07 12.29
N ASN A 136 8.22 -13.14 13.51
CA ASN A 136 7.16 -12.24 13.97
C ASN A 136 7.78 -11.08 14.75
N VAL A 137 7.52 -9.86 14.32
CA VAL A 137 8.01 -8.65 14.97
C VAL A 137 6.86 -7.98 15.71
N ASN A 138 7.11 -7.50 16.92
CA ASN A 138 6.11 -6.76 17.67
C ASN A 138 5.78 -5.44 16.97
N LEU A 139 4.50 -5.24 16.66
CA LEU A 139 3.93 -4.01 16.08
C LEU A 139 3.07 -3.32 17.14
N LYS A 140 3.53 -2.17 17.62
CA LYS A 140 2.83 -1.34 18.59
C LYS A 140 2.24 -0.13 17.89
N VAL A 141 0.93 0.04 17.96
CA VAL A 141 0.21 1.18 17.37
C VAL A 141 -0.34 2.06 18.48
N SER A 142 0.14 3.29 18.55
CA SER A 142 -0.36 4.33 19.46
C SER A 142 -1.21 5.30 18.65
N LYS A 143 -2.51 5.39 18.95
CA LYS A 143 -3.45 6.31 18.28
C LYS A 143 -3.90 7.38 19.28
N LYS A 144 -3.63 8.64 18.93
CA LYS A 144 -4.06 9.78 19.72
C LYS A 144 -5.56 9.97 19.59
N VAL A 145 -6.25 10.02 20.73
CA VAL A 145 -7.71 10.21 20.79
C VAL A 145 -8.06 11.65 21.18
N SER A 146 -7.24 12.24 22.06
CA SER A 146 -7.36 13.64 22.47
C SER A 146 -5.98 14.20 22.82
N SER A 147 -5.92 15.47 23.23
CA SER A 147 -4.66 16.11 23.64
C SER A 147 -3.90 15.32 24.73
N ASN A 148 -4.64 14.64 25.63
CA ASN A 148 -4.09 13.96 26.80
C ASN A 148 -4.38 12.47 26.84
N SER A 149 -4.91 11.88 25.77
CA SER A 149 -5.28 10.46 25.73
C SER A 149 -4.88 9.81 24.41
N ALA A 150 -4.32 8.62 24.52
CA ALA A 150 -4.00 7.76 23.38
C ALA A 150 -4.40 6.32 23.68
N THR A 151 -4.89 5.63 22.70
CA THR A 151 -5.08 4.18 22.74
C THR A 151 -3.82 3.48 22.23
N VAL A 152 -3.50 2.34 22.81
CA VAL A 152 -2.35 1.52 22.38
C VAL A 152 -2.85 0.13 22.05
N ALA A 153 -2.55 -0.31 20.83
CA ALA A 153 -2.78 -1.67 20.37
C ALA A 153 -1.44 -2.35 20.08
N SER A 154 -1.35 -3.64 20.37
CA SER A 154 -0.18 -4.46 20.05
C SER A 154 -0.61 -5.64 19.19
N SER A 155 0.14 -5.91 18.13
CA SER A 155 -0.04 -7.03 17.22
C SER A 155 1.33 -7.50 16.72
N HIS A 156 1.35 -8.39 15.75
CA HIS A 156 2.58 -8.86 15.13
C HIS A 156 2.59 -8.49 13.64
N PHE A 157 3.79 -8.22 13.15
CA PHE A 157 4.07 -8.06 11.74
C PHE A 157 4.97 -9.20 11.28
N GLU A 158 4.56 -9.89 10.23
CA GLU A 158 5.26 -11.06 9.72
C GLU A 158 6.36 -10.67 8.74
N ILE A 159 7.56 -11.12 8.99
CA ILE A 159 8.72 -10.99 8.10
C ILE A 159 8.95 -12.32 7.40
N ASN A 160 8.84 -12.33 6.07
CA ASN A 160 8.95 -13.53 5.24
C ASN A 160 10.21 -13.55 4.37
N LYS A 161 11.03 -12.51 4.44
CA LYS A 161 12.26 -12.36 3.66
C LYS A 161 13.43 -12.00 4.57
N GLU A 162 14.59 -12.63 4.31
CA GLU A 162 15.85 -12.27 4.94
C GLU A 162 16.28 -10.85 4.55
N GLU A 163 16.11 -10.50 3.27
CA GLU A 163 16.36 -9.18 2.74
C GLU A 163 15.03 -8.55 2.29
N ILE A 164 14.60 -7.46 2.93
CA ILE A 164 13.34 -6.78 2.63
C ILE A 164 13.59 -5.33 2.21
N SER A 165 12.96 -4.88 1.12
CA SER A 165 13.06 -3.48 0.70
C SER A 165 12.21 -2.56 1.59
N LEU A 166 12.68 -1.31 1.75
CA LEU A 166 11.89 -0.30 2.47
C LEU A 166 10.54 -0.05 1.80
N LYS A 167 10.45 -0.19 0.47
CA LYS A 167 9.18 -0.09 -0.27
C LYS A 167 8.21 -1.19 0.16
N GLU A 168 8.67 -2.44 0.20
CA GLU A 168 7.82 -3.57 0.60
C GLU A 168 7.36 -3.43 2.05
N LEU A 169 8.27 -3.04 2.94
CA LEU A 169 8.00 -2.86 4.35
C LEU A 169 7.00 -1.72 4.60
N ASP A 170 7.23 -0.54 4.01
CA ASP A 170 6.32 0.60 4.09
C ASP A 170 4.93 0.28 3.54
N PHE A 171 4.86 -0.39 2.37
CA PHE A 171 3.59 -0.75 1.76
C PHE A 171 2.77 -1.70 2.63
N LYS A 172 3.38 -2.79 3.07
CA LYS A 172 2.71 -3.82 3.88
C LYS A 172 2.27 -3.30 5.24
N LEU A 173 3.11 -2.48 5.90
CA LEU A 173 2.76 -1.84 7.16
C LEU A 173 1.58 -0.90 7.01
N ARG A 174 1.60 -0.01 6.01
CA ARG A 174 0.47 0.91 5.78
C ARG A 174 -0.80 0.16 5.40
N LYS A 175 -0.71 -0.89 4.59
CA LYS A 175 -1.87 -1.72 4.28
C LYS A 175 -2.49 -2.31 5.55
N GLN A 176 -1.69 -2.88 6.45
CA GLN A 176 -2.16 -3.38 7.74
C GLN A 176 -2.79 -2.28 8.62
N LEU A 177 -2.24 -1.06 8.59
CA LEU A 177 -2.80 0.08 9.33
C LEU A 177 -4.11 0.59 8.70
N ILE A 178 -4.25 0.54 7.38
CA ILE A 178 -5.50 0.88 6.69
C ILE A 178 -6.58 -0.14 7.04
N ASP A 179 -6.25 -1.41 6.99
CA ASP A 179 -7.20 -2.51 7.20
C ASP A 179 -7.65 -2.60 8.68
N ASN A 180 -6.77 -2.29 9.65
CA ASN A 180 -7.03 -2.57 11.07
C ASN A 180 -7.08 -1.34 11.99
N HIS A 181 -6.59 -0.18 11.54
CA HIS A 181 -6.43 1.01 12.41
C HIS A 181 -6.95 2.30 11.78
N ASP A 182 -7.76 2.19 10.72
CA ASP A 182 -8.40 3.34 10.05
C ASP A 182 -7.42 4.39 9.49
N LEU A 183 -6.19 3.99 9.15
CA LEU A 183 -5.25 4.90 8.50
C LEU A 183 -5.88 5.47 7.22
N TYR A 184 -5.77 6.77 7.03
CA TYR A 184 -6.35 7.54 5.92
C TYR A 184 -7.89 7.67 5.92
N LYS A 185 -8.58 7.36 7.04
CA LYS A 185 -9.96 7.85 7.25
C LYS A 185 -9.98 9.33 7.65
N THR A 186 -8.89 9.81 8.22
CA THR A 186 -8.62 11.22 8.53
C THR A 186 -7.24 11.60 8.02
N GLU A 187 -6.89 12.89 8.05
CA GLU A 187 -5.55 13.36 7.69
C GLU A 187 -4.49 12.79 8.63
N PRO A 188 -3.45 12.11 8.12
CA PRO A 188 -2.41 11.48 8.94
C PRO A 188 -1.32 12.50 9.35
N LYS A 189 -1.73 13.64 9.94
CA LYS A 189 -0.81 14.70 10.36
C LYS A 189 0.15 14.20 11.42
N ASP A 190 1.45 14.43 11.20
CA ASP A 190 2.53 14.06 12.13
C ASP A 190 2.55 12.57 12.53
N SER A 191 1.83 11.74 11.75
CA SER A 191 1.80 10.31 11.94
C SER A 191 2.98 9.65 11.26
N LYS A 192 3.56 8.63 11.92
CA LYS A 192 4.77 7.95 11.42
C LYS A 192 4.85 6.49 11.87
N ILE A 193 5.62 5.72 11.12
CA ILE A 193 6.08 4.39 11.49
C ILE A 193 7.58 4.49 11.78
N THR A 194 8.04 3.88 12.87
CA THR A 194 9.46 3.73 13.20
C THR A 194 9.78 2.25 13.30
N VAL A 195 10.70 1.79 12.47
CA VAL A 195 11.23 0.41 12.47
C VAL A 195 12.59 0.44 13.12
N THR A 196 12.75 -0.22 14.26
CA THR A 196 14.00 -0.25 15.04
C THR A 196 14.70 -1.59 14.79
N MET A 197 16.01 -1.53 14.53
CA MET A 197 16.87 -2.68 14.32
C MET A 197 17.53 -3.14 15.65
N ASN A 198 18.03 -4.36 15.67
CA ASN A 198 18.73 -4.91 16.85
C ASN A 198 20.00 -4.14 17.26
N ASN A 199 20.65 -3.47 16.30
CA ASN A 199 21.84 -2.64 16.54
C ASN A 199 21.53 -1.23 16.98
N GLY A 200 20.24 -0.86 17.09
CA GLY A 200 19.78 0.47 17.47
C GLY A 200 19.54 1.42 16.31
N ASP A 201 19.90 1.06 15.08
CA ASP A 201 19.52 1.83 13.88
C ASP A 201 17.99 1.85 13.74
N TYR A 202 17.47 2.88 13.07
CA TYR A 202 16.04 2.97 12.80
C TYR A 202 15.71 3.56 11.44
N TYR A 203 14.53 3.20 10.94
CA TYR A 203 13.96 3.71 9.70
C TYR A 203 12.59 4.30 10.00
N THR A 204 12.34 5.50 9.46
CA THR A 204 11.07 6.21 9.68
C THR A 204 10.30 6.37 8.38
N PHE A 205 9.01 6.11 8.42
CA PHE A 205 8.07 6.37 7.32
C PHE A 205 7.03 7.39 7.79
N GLU A 206 7.02 8.57 7.19
CA GLU A 206 6.02 9.61 7.45
C GLU A 206 4.73 9.25 6.70
N LEU A 207 3.60 9.18 7.41
CA LEU A 207 2.36 8.65 6.85
C LEU A 207 1.59 9.64 5.98
N ASN A 208 1.95 10.93 6.04
CA ASN A 208 1.33 11.99 5.23
C ASN A 208 1.91 12.10 3.80
N LYS A 209 2.86 11.26 3.43
CA LYS A 209 3.45 11.23 2.09
C LYS A 209 3.87 9.82 1.68
N LYS A 210 3.99 9.60 0.38
CA LYS A 210 4.54 8.36 -0.17
C LYS A 210 6.03 8.24 0.16
N LEU A 211 6.53 7.01 0.31
CA LEU A 211 7.96 6.75 0.43
C LEU A 211 8.71 7.36 -0.76
N GLN A 212 9.78 8.08 -0.47
CA GLN A 212 10.60 8.73 -1.48
C GLN A 212 11.26 7.69 -2.40
N GLU A 213 11.26 7.94 -3.71
CA GLU A 213 11.74 6.99 -4.71
C GLU A 213 13.18 6.50 -4.46
N HIS A 214 14.08 7.40 -4.05
CA HIS A 214 15.46 7.04 -3.75
C HIS A 214 15.60 6.04 -2.59
N ARG A 215 14.62 6.03 -1.67
CA ARG A 215 14.56 5.09 -0.54
C ARG A 215 13.88 3.77 -0.91
N MET A 216 13.11 3.74 -1.99
CA MET A 216 12.42 2.51 -2.43
C MET A 216 13.39 1.40 -2.83
N GLY A 217 14.63 1.76 -3.18
CA GLY A 217 15.71 0.86 -3.50
C GLY A 217 16.55 0.41 -2.30
N ASP A 218 16.34 0.95 -1.12
CA ASP A 218 17.07 0.53 0.08
C ASP A 218 16.51 -0.78 0.62
N VAL A 219 17.38 -1.64 1.14
CA VAL A 219 17.01 -2.89 1.80
C VAL A 219 17.61 -2.98 3.18
N ILE A 220 16.91 -3.73 4.03
CA ILE A 220 17.35 -4.06 5.38
C ILE A 220 17.31 -5.57 5.59
N ASP A 221 18.07 -6.04 6.57
CA ASP A 221 18.03 -7.41 7.04
C ASP A 221 16.75 -7.61 7.89
N GLY A 222 15.75 -8.30 7.32
CA GLY A 222 14.47 -8.55 7.97
C GLY A 222 14.61 -9.32 9.29
N THR A 223 15.64 -10.18 9.40
CA THR A 223 15.91 -10.97 10.61
C THR A 223 16.34 -10.12 11.80
N LYS A 224 16.88 -8.91 11.52
CA LYS A 224 17.39 -7.96 12.52
C LYS A 224 16.41 -6.87 12.91
N ILE A 225 15.20 -6.86 12.38
CA ILE A 225 14.16 -5.94 12.84
C ILE A 225 13.80 -6.32 14.29
N LYS A 226 13.93 -5.39 15.22
CA LYS A 226 13.64 -5.58 16.65
C LYS A 226 12.17 -5.36 16.96
N GLU A 227 11.66 -4.21 16.57
CA GLU A 227 10.29 -3.77 16.84
C GLU A 227 9.83 -2.72 15.84
N ILE A 228 8.51 -2.56 15.73
CA ILE A 228 7.87 -1.56 14.89
C ILE A 228 6.92 -0.75 15.76
N ASN A 229 7.12 0.57 15.80
CA ASN A 229 6.28 1.49 16.53
C ASN A 229 5.56 2.43 15.57
N VAL A 230 4.28 2.61 15.77
CA VAL A 230 3.41 3.48 14.96
C VAL A 230 2.77 4.53 15.85
N GLU A 231 2.87 5.77 15.43
CA GLU A 231 2.21 6.93 16.05
C GLU A 231 1.15 7.46 15.07
N LEU A 232 -0.14 7.36 15.42
CA LEU A 232 -1.27 7.92 14.67
C LEU A 232 -1.81 9.13 15.45
N ASN A 233 -1.72 10.33 14.83
CA ASN A 233 -2.11 11.61 15.43
C ASN A 233 -3.36 12.20 14.75
#